data_06a7ba2d7fb13bf26774d40669e47e16
#
_entry.id   06a7ba2d7fb13bf26774d40669e47e16
#
_cell.length_a   1.000
_cell.length_b   1.000
_cell.length_c   1.000
_cell.angle_alpha   90.00
_cell.angle_beta   90.00
_cell.angle_gamma   90.00
#
_symmetry.space_group_name_H-M   'P 1'
#
loop_
_entity.id
_entity.type
_entity.pdbx_description
1 polymer ?
#
loop_
_entity_poly.entity_id
_entity_poly.type
_entity_poly.pdbx_seq_one_letter_code
_entity_poly.pdbx_strand_id
1 'polypeptide(L)'
;LDGEALQPHHVHQIGYLPEERGLYKSMKVGEQALYLAQLKGLSEAEAKKKLKYWFEKFGISDWWNKKIQELSKGMAQKVQFIVTVLHSPKLLIFDEPFSGFDPINANLIKDEILQLRDEGASIIFSTHRMESVEELCDYIALIDKSNKIIDGKLHEIKQQFKTNEFEVGLISNSKENLFNDISSQFTIST
;
A
#
# COMPACT_ATOMS: atom_id res chain seq x y z
N LEU A 1 -12.73 -16.21 -6.07
CA LEU A 1 -12.79 -15.63 -4.75
C LEU A 1 -13.43 -16.65 -3.82
N ASP A 2 -12.88 -16.88 -2.62
CA ASP A 2 -13.38 -17.90 -1.67
C ASP A 2 -13.54 -19.32 -2.30
N GLY A 3 -12.65 -19.70 -3.21
CA GLY A 3 -12.69 -20.99 -3.91
C GLY A 3 -13.60 -21.05 -5.14
N GLU A 4 -14.33 -19.98 -5.43
CA GLU A 4 -15.19 -19.87 -6.61
C GLU A 4 -14.50 -19.12 -7.75
N ALA A 5 -14.82 -19.48 -8.99
CA ALA A 5 -14.43 -18.70 -10.15
C ALA A 5 -15.02 -17.29 -10.09
N LEU A 6 -14.30 -16.29 -10.60
CA LEU A 6 -14.77 -14.90 -10.58
C LEU A 6 -16.11 -14.77 -11.32
N GLN A 7 -17.08 -14.16 -10.64
CA GLN A 7 -18.41 -13.87 -11.13
C GLN A 7 -18.70 -12.36 -11.08
N PRO A 8 -19.64 -11.82 -11.86
CA PRO A 8 -19.97 -10.39 -11.85
C PRO A 8 -20.30 -9.84 -10.45
N HIS A 9 -20.93 -10.62 -9.57
CA HIS A 9 -21.27 -10.17 -8.21
C HIS A 9 -20.04 -9.97 -7.31
N HIS A 10 -18.91 -10.61 -7.60
CA HIS A 10 -17.68 -10.42 -6.82
C HIS A 10 -17.13 -9.00 -6.89
N VAL A 11 -17.58 -8.17 -7.85
CA VAL A 11 -17.18 -6.76 -7.94
C VAL A 11 -17.45 -5.96 -6.68
N HIS A 12 -18.48 -6.36 -5.91
CA HIS A 12 -18.83 -5.75 -4.62
C HIS A 12 -17.90 -6.18 -3.48
N GLN A 13 -17.10 -7.21 -3.69
CA GLN A 13 -16.15 -7.74 -2.70
C GLN A 13 -14.69 -7.40 -3.04
N ILE A 14 -14.47 -6.71 -4.16
CA ILE A 14 -13.12 -6.36 -4.65
C ILE A 14 -12.97 -4.86 -4.72
N GLY A 15 -11.90 -4.34 -4.10
CA GLY A 15 -11.43 -2.98 -4.27
C GLY A 15 -10.20 -2.98 -5.18
N TYR A 16 -10.19 -2.14 -6.21
CA TYR A 16 -9.03 -1.96 -7.09
C TYR A 16 -8.63 -0.49 -7.14
N LEU A 17 -7.39 -0.21 -6.79
CA LEU A 17 -6.76 1.10 -6.88
C LEU A 17 -5.74 1.05 -8.02
N PRO A 18 -6.02 1.63 -9.18
CA PRO A 18 -5.07 1.71 -10.27
C PRO A 18 -4.01 2.80 -10.00
N GLU A 19 -2.83 2.66 -10.59
CA GLU A 19 -1.78 3.68 -10.56
C GLU A 19 -2.25 4.99 -11.19
N GLU A 20 -2.92 4.90 -12.35
CA GLU A 20 -3.54 6.05 -13.01
C GLU A 20 -4.94 6.32 -12.45
N ARG A 21 -5.28 7.59 -12.35
CA ARG A 21 -6.50 8.03 -11.68
C ARG A 21 -7.75 7.75 -12.50
N GLY A 22 -8.64 6.92 -11.95
CA GLY A 22 -9.97 6.66 -12.51
C GLY A 22 -11.04 7.70 -12.11
N LEU A 23 -10.64 8.89 -11.66
CA LEU A 23 -11.59 9.91 -11.20
C LEU A 23 -12.03 10.85 -12.33
N TYR A 24 -13.34 11.17 -12.39
CA TYR A 24 -13.92 12.08 -13.37
C TYR A 24 -13.61 13.54 -13.00
N LYS A 25 -12.81 14.20 -13.80
CA LYS A 25 -12.24 15.54 -13.51
C LYS A 25 -13.29 16.63 -13.26
N SER A 26 -14.43 16.59 -13.93
CA SER A 26 -15.49 17.59 -13.85
C SER A 26 -16.44 17.40 -12.65
N MET A 27 -16.46 16.21 -12.04
CA MET A 27 -17.33 15.92 -10.90
C MET A 27 -16.76 16.51 -9.60
N LYS A 28 -17.65 16.79 -8.65
CA LYS A 28 -17.24 17.11 -7.28
C LYS A 28 -16.82 15.86 -6.53
N VAL A 29 -15.89 16.02 -5.58
CA VAL A 29 -15.33 14.92 -4.78
C VAL A 29 -16.45 14.11 -4.09
N GLY A 30 -17.37 14.79 -3.38
CA GLY A 30 -18.45 14.11 -2.68
C GLY A 30 -19.46 13.41 -3.60
N GLU A 31 -19.80 14.05 -4.73
CA GLU A 31 -20.70 13.46 -5.73
C GLU A 31 -20.11 12.19 -6.33
N GLN A 32 -18.83 12.24 -6.72
CA GLN A 32 -18.16 11.08 -7.28
C GLN A 32 -17.95 9.97 -6.28
N ALA A 33 -17.54 10.30 -5.05
CA ALA A 33 -17.33 9.31 -4.00
C ALA A 33 -18.65 8.58 -3.68
N LEU A 34 -19.76 9.32 -3.60
CA LEU A 34 -21.08 8.75 -3.41
C LEU A 34 -21.51 7.85 -4.57
N TYR A 35 -21.31 8.32 -5.80
CA TYR A 35 -21.61 7.53 -7.02
C TYR A 35 -20.84 6.22 -7.05
N LEU A 36 -19.52 6.26 -6.81
CA LEU A 36 -18.69 5.06 -6.82
C LEU A 36 -19.05 4.09 -5.67
N ALA A 37 -19.43 4.62 -4.50
CA ALA A 37 -19.91 3.81 -3.39
C ALA A 37 -21.22 3.06 -3.74
N GLN A 38 -22.14 3.72 -4.42
CA GLN A 38 -23.39 3.10 -4.87
C GLN A 38 -23.16 2.05 -5.95
N LEU A 39 -22.21 2.26 -6.86
CA LEU A 39 -21.80 1.24 -7.83
C LEU A 39 -21.22 -0.03 -7.16
N LYS A 40 -20.68 0.11 -5.94
CA LYS A 40 -20.20 -0.99 -5.11
C LYS A 40 -21.28 -1.60 -4.20
N GLY A 41 -22.55 -1.20 -4.38
CA GLY A 41 -23.71 -1.79 -3.71
C GLY A 41 -24.11 -1.12 -2.39
N LEU A 42 -23.46 -0.02 -1.98
CA LEU A 42 -23.89 0.71 -0.79
C LEU A 42 -25.17 1.53 -1.08
N SER A 43 -26.09 1.56 -0.13
CA SER A 43 -27.16 2.53 -0.14
C SER A 43 -26.62 3.96 0.04
N GLU A 44 -27.36 4.96 -0.40
CA GLU A 44 -26.94 6.37 -0.25
C GLU A 44 -26.69 6.75 1.21
N ALA A 45 -27.52 6.27 2.13
CA ALA A 45 -27.39 6.55 3.56
C ALA A 45 -26.11 5.93 4.16
N GLU A 46 -25.82 4.66 3.81
CA GLU A 46 -24.60 3.96 4.23
C GLU A 46 -23.35 4.61 3.64
N ALA A 47 -23.40 4.94 2.35
CA ALA A 47 -22.30 5.61 1.67
C ALA A 47 -21.98 6.96 2.31
N LYS A 48 -23.00 7.80 2.59
CA LYS A 48 -22.80 9.09 3.27
C LYS A 48 -22.19 8.93 4.67
N LYS A 49 -22.65 7.94 5.44
CA LYS A 49 -22.12 7.66 6.79
C LYS A 49 -20.65 7.25 6.73
N LYS A 50 -20.30 6.31 5.83
CA LYS A 50 -18.93 5.85 5.65
C LYS A 50 -18.02 6.94 5.07
N LEU A 51 -18.51 7.72 4.10
CA LEU A 51 -17.76 8.84 3.53
C LEU A 51 -17.45 9.91 4.58
N LYS A 52 -18.41 10.24 5.45
CA LYS A 52 -18.15 11.16 6.55
C LYS A 52 -17.00 10.68 7.42
N TYR A 53 -17.02 9.43 7.86
CA TYR A 53 -15.96 8.83 8.67
C TYR A 53 -14.60 8.90 7.96
N TRP A 54 -14.52 8.46 6.70
CA TRP A 54 -13.26 8.44 5.95
C TRP A 54 -12.73 9.86 5.66
N PHE A 55 -13.61 10.81 5.36
CA PHE A 55 -13.20 12.18 5.08
C PHE A 55 -12.70 12.89 6.35
N GLU A 56 -13.30 12.64 7.49
CA GLU A 56 -12.82 13.11 8.78
C GLU A 56 -11.45 12.49 9.12
N LYS A 57 -11.32 11.16 8.99
CA LYS A 57 -10.09 10.41 9.26
C LYS A 57 -8.91 10.90 8.40
N PHE A 58 -9.15 11.21 7.15
CA PHE A 58 -8.13 11.69 6.20
C PHE A 58 -7.94 13.23 6.21
N GLY A 59 -8.70 13.96 7.01
CA GLY A 59 -8.66 15.42 7.10
C GLY A 59 -9.06 16.12 5.80
N ILE A 60 -10.06 15.58 5.08
CA ILE A 60 -10.49 16.09 3.77
C ILE A 60 -11.98 16.45 3.70
N SER A 61 -12.63 16.65 4.84
CA SER A 61 -14.05 16.98 4.90
C SER A 61 -14.43 18.22 4.09
N ASP A 62 -13.53 19.21 4.05
CA ASP A 62 -13.71 20.46 3.30
C ASP A 62 -13.63 20.28 1.77
N TRP A 63 -13.23 19.09 1.29
CA TRP A 63 -13.10 18.85 -0.14
C TRP A 63 -14.40 18.40 -0.80
N TRP A 64 -15.44 18.16 -0.04
CA TRP A 64 -16.72 17.63 -0.55
C TRP A 64 -17.23 18.33 -1.81
N ASN A 65 -17.17 19.65 -1.82
CA ASN A 65 -17.65 20.49 -2.92
C ASN A 65 -16.59 20.87 -3.94
N LYS A 66 -15.31 20.53 -3.74
CA LYS A 66 -14.25 20.78 -4.72
C LYS A 66 -14.41 19.87 -5.93
N LYS A 67 -14.08 20.36 -7.11
CA LYS A 67 -13.98 19.52 -8.31
C LYS A 67 -12.71 18.70 -8.27
N ILE A 68 -12.74 17.49 -8.82
CA ILE A 68 -11.56 16.59 -8.90
C ILE A 68 -10.39 17.26 -9.61
N GLN A 69 -10.64 18.07 -10.64
CA GLN A 69 -9.58 18.80 -11.35
C GLN A 69 -8.86 19.86 -10.52
N GLU A 70 -9.43 20.28 -9.40
CA GLU A 70 -8.82 21.26 -8.47
C GLU A 70 -7.89 20.61 -7.46
N LEU A 71 -7.85 19.27 -7.42
CA LEU A 71 -7.04 18.51 -6.50
C LEU A 71 -5.61 18.35 -7.03
N SER A 72 -4.62 18.45 -6.12
CA SER A 72 -3.26 18.00 -6.41
C SER A 72 -3.21 16.48 -6.62
N LYS A 73 -2.06 15.97 -7.10
CA LYS A 73 -1.87 14.53 -7.28
C LYS A 73 -2.12 13.74 -5.99
N GLY A 74 -1.50 14.12 -4.89
CA GLY A 74 -1.69 13.45 -3.61
C GLY A 74 -3.11 13.57 -3.05
N MET A 75 -3.76 14.74 -3.24
CA MET A 75 -5.17 14.91 -2.86
C MET A 75 -6.09 13.95 -3.61
N ALA A 76 -5.94 13.84 -4.93
CA ALA A 76 -6.76 12.94 -5.73
C ALA A 76 -6.49 11.46 -5.36
N GLN A 77 -5.25 11.12 -5.00
CA GLN A 77 -4.88 9.79 -4.53
C GLN A 77 -5.59 9.41 -3.22
N LYS A 78 -5.70 10.35 -2.26
CA LYS A 78 -6.49 10.12 -1.03
C LYS A 78 -7.95 9.80 -1.34
N VAL A 79 -8.58 10.59 -2.21
CA VAL A 79 -9.97 10.35 -2.62
C VAL A 79 -10.10 8.97 -3.28
N GLN A 80 -9.17 8.63 -4.17
CA GLN A 80 -9.19 7.34 -4.87
C GLN A 80 -9.00 6.16 -3.92
N PHE A 81 -8.10 6.27 -2.94
CA PHE A 81 -7.94 5.27 -1.90
C PHE A 81 -9.25 5.07 -1.11
N ILE A 82 -9.86 6.17 -0.64
CA ILE A 82 -11.10 6.11 0.13
C ILE A 82 -12.20 5.39 -0.66
N VAL A 83 -12.44 5.75 -1.91
CA VAL A 83 -13.51 5.12 -2.71
C VAL A 83 -13.21 3.65 -3.03
N THR A 84 -11.94 3.25 -3.00
CA THR A 84 -11.52 1.86 -3.19
C THR A 84 -11.85 0.99 -1.99
N VAL A 85 -11.70 1.51 -0.76
CA VAL A 85 -11.87 0.72 0.49
C VAL A 85 -13.24 0.91 1.14
N LEU A 86 -14.00 1.93 0.75
CA LEU A 86 -15.23 2.40 1.39
C LEU A 86 -16.29 1.30 1.59
N HIS A 87 -16.42 0.38 0.64
CA HIS A 87 -17.40 -0.70 0.66
C HIS A 87 -16.94 -1.92 1.47
N SER A 88 -15.81 -1.83 2.18
CA SER A 88 -15.22 -2.90 3.00
C SER A 88 -15.00 -4.20 2.20
N PRO A 89 -14.20 -4.17 1.13
CA PRO A 89 -13.97 -5.32 0.27
C PRO A 89 -13.17 -6.41 0.99
N LYS A 90 -13.41 -7.68 0.62
CA LYS A 90 -12.61 -8.83 1.09
C LYS A 90 -11.24 -8.91 0.42
N LEU A 91 -11.15 -8.47 -0.83
CA LEU A 91 -9.92 -8.44 -1.62
C LEU A 91 -9.62 -7.01 -2.06
N LEU A 92 -8.45 -6.54 -1.72
CA LEU A 92 -7.91 -5.26 -2.15
C LEU A 92 -6.73 -5.48 -3.10
N ILE A 93 -6.76 -4.83 -4.25
CA ILE A 93 -5.68 -4.84 -5.23
C ILE A 93 -5.23 -3.39 -5.40
N PHE A 94 -3.97 -3.11 -5.08
CA PHE A 94 -3.39 -1.78 -5.16
C PHE A 94 -2.24 -1.77 -6.15
N ASP A 95 -2.30 -0.90 -7.13
CA ASP A 95 -1.24 -0.69 -8.10
C ASP A 95 -0.49 0.61 -7.76
N GLU A 96 0.77 0.48 -7.33
CA GLU A 96 1.61 1.57 -6.85
C GLU A 96 0.90 2.51 -5.84
N PRO A 97 0.35 2.00 -4.72
CA PRO A 97 -0.53 2.75 -3.83
C PRO A 97 0.13 3.99 -3.22
N PHE A 98 1.45 4.04 -3.18
CA PHE A 98 2.21 5.14 -2.58
C PHE A 98 2.70 6.17 -3.60
N SER A 99 2.39 5.99 -4.89
CA SER A 99 2.79 6.91 -5.95
C SER A 99 2.13 8.28 -5.77
N GLY A 100 2.95 9.34 -5.76
CA GLY A 100 2.47 10.73 -5.68
C GLY A 100 2.13 11.25 -4.30
N PHE A 101 2.36 10.47 -3.24
CA PHE A 101 2.33 10.96 -1.87
C PHE A 101 3.69 11.46 -1.40
N ASP A 102 3.67 12.46 -0.53
CA ASP A 102 4.79 12.79 0.35
C ASP A 102 4.92 11.73 1.46
N PRO A 103 6.04 11.69 2.19
CA PRO A 103 6.29 10.67 3.21
C PRO A 103 5.20 10.59 4.30
N ILE A 104 4.65 11.73 4.72
CA ILE A 104 3.63 11.78 5.79
C ILE A 104 2.33 11.11 5.30
N ASN A 105 1.88 11.48 4.11
CA ASN A 105 0.68 10.90 3.53
C ASN A 105 0.87 9.43 3.10
N ALA A 106 2.08 9.05 2.68
CA ALA A 106 2.40 7.64 2.41
C ALA A 106 2.28 6.78 3.68
N ASN A 107 2.77 7.26 4.82
CA ASN A 107 2.64 6.54 6.09
C ASN A 107 1.18 6.40 6.52
N LEU A 108 0.36 7.44 6.36
CA LEU A 108 -1.09 7.33 6.61
C LEU A 108 -1.74 6.21 5.80
N ILE A 109 -1.41 6.10 4.51
CA ILE A 109 -1.94 5.03 3.65
C ILE A 109 -1.41 3.66 4.08
N LYS A 110 -0.14 3.54 4.47
CA LYS A 110 0.45 2.29 4.99
C LYS A 110 -0.30 1.82 6.24
N ASP A 111 -0.52 2.71 7.20
CA ASP A 111 -1.23 2.40 8.45
C ASP A 111 -2.66 1.90 8.15
N GLU A 112 -3.35 2.54 7.21
CA GLU A 112 -4.68 2.11 6.79
C GLU A 112 -4.67 0.73 6.09
N ILE A 113 -3.68 0.46 5.26
CA ILE A 113 -3.50 -0.85 4.61
C ILE A 113 -3.30 -1.94 5.67
N LEU A 114 -2.45 -1.69 6.68
CA LEU A 114 -2.23 -2.62 7.78
C LEU A 114 -3.51 -2.83 8.59
N GLN A 115 -4.24 -1.77 8.91
CA GLN A 115 -5.51 -1.88 9.62
C GLN A 115 -6.53 -2.71 8.83
N LEU A 116 -6.69 -2.48 7.52
CA LEU A 116 -7.61 -3.25 6.68
C LEU A 116 -7.22 -4.73 6.61
N ARG A 117 -5.92 -5.06 6.58
CA ARG A 117 -5.41 -6.42 6.68
C ARG A 117 -5.82 -7.05 8.02
N ASP A 118 -5.60 -6.35 9.12
CA ASP A 118 -5.90 -6.84 10.47
C ASP A 118 -7.42 -7.00 10.70
N GLU A 119 -8.24 -6.25 9.97
CA GLU A 119 -9.70 -6.41 9.89
C GLU A 119 -10.13 -7.59 8.99
N GLY A 120 -9.18 -8.28 8.34
CA GLY A 120 -9.40 -9.51 7.58
C GLY A 120 -9.45 -9.36 6.07
N ALA A 121 -9.11 -8.21 5.50
CA ALA A 121 -8.99 -8.07 4.07
C ALA A 121 -7.75 -8.78 3.54
N SER A 122 -7.88 -9.49 2.41
CA SER A 122 -6.73 -9.97 1.63
C SER A 122 -6.22 -8.84 0.75
N ILE A 123 -4.91 -8.58 0.79
CA ILE A 123 -4.31 -7.44 0.09
C ILE A 123 -3.24 -7.92 -0.87
N ILE A 124 -3.34 -7.49 -2.12
CA ILE A 124 -2.33 -7.65 -3.16
C ILE A 124 -1.91 -6.25 -3.58
N PHE A 125 -0.62 -5.95 -3.58
CA PHE A 125 -0.17 -4.70 -4.17
C PHE A 125 1.09 -4.88 -5.01
N SER A 126 1.18 -4.10 -6.08
CA SER A 126 2.39 -3.99 -6.90
C SER A 126 3.17 -2.76 -6.46
N THR A 127 4.47 -2.86 -6.37
CA THR A 127 5.37 -1.72 -6.14
C THR A 127 6.80 -2.04 -6.54
N HIS A 128 7.55 -1.00 -6.87
CA HIS A 128 8.99 -1.07 -7.06
C HIS A 128 9.77 -0.60 -5.81
N ARG A 129 9.09 -0.22 -4.74
CA ARG A 129 9.67 0.27 -3.48
C ARG A 129 9.90 -0.87 -2.51
N MET A 130 11.15 -1.33 -2.40
CA MET A 130 11.50 -2.48 -1.55
C MET A 130 11.20 -2.24 -0.07
N GLU A 131 11.39 -1.01 0.43
CA GLU A 131 11.03 -0.65 1.81
C GLU A 131 9.56 -0.95 2.14
N SER A 132 8.63 -0.62 1.22
CA SER A 132 7.21 -0.91 1.40
C SER A 132 6.91 -2.41 1.35
N VAL A 133 7.65 -3.17 0.54
CA VAL A 133 7.55 -4.63 0.51
C VAL A 133 7.96 -5.22 1.86
N GLU A 134 9.08 -4.77 2.42
CA GLU A 134 9.57 -5.25 3.70
C GLU A 134 8.65 -4.95 4.88
N GLU A 135 7.98 -3.81 4.84
CA GLU A 135 7.09 -3.36 5.92
C GLU A 135 5.69 -4.02 5.86
N LEU A 136 5.19 -4.32 4.66
CA LEU A 136 3.78 -4.65 4.47
C LEU A 136 3.50 -6.08 4.01
N CYS A 137 4.49 -6.76 3.39
CA CYS A 137 4.25 -8.06 2.77
C CYS A 137 4.61 -9.22 3.67
N ASP A 138 3.73 -10.21 3.73
CA ASP A 138 4.02 -11.55 4.24
C ASP A 138 4.61 -12.45 3.13
N TYR A 139 4.10 -12.29 1.90
CA TYR A 139 4.49 -13.02 0.70
C TYR A 139 4.86 -12.07 -0.43
N ILE A 140 5.81 -12.45 -1.24
CA ILE A 140 6.22 -11.70 -2.44
C ILE A 140 6.29 -12.59 -3.67
N ALA A 141 6.10 -11.97 -4.82
CA ALA A 141 6.45 -12.53 -6.13
C ALA A 141 7.24 -11.48 -6.91
N LEU A 142 8.47 -11.83 -7.30
CA LEU A 142 9.31 -10.99 -8.15
C LEU A 142 9.09 -11.40 -9.61
N ILE A 143 8.73 -10.40 -10.43
CA ILE A 143 8.45 -10.60 -11.85
C ILE A 143 9.44 -9.78 -12.67
N ASP A 144 10.13 -10.42 -13.63
CA ASP A 144 10.95 -9.76 -14.64
C ASP A 144 10.60 -10.29 -16.03
N LYS A 145 10.43 -9.38 -17.00
CA LYS A 145 10.09 -9.69 -18.39
C LYS A 145 9.00 -10.76 -18.55
N SER A 146 7.91 -10.58 -17.81
CA SER A 146 6.73 -11.48 -17.77
C SER A 146 7.04 -12.89 -17.20
N ASN A 147 8.20 -13.10 -16.61
CA ASN A 147 8.54 -14.35 -15.93
C ASN A 147 8.54 -14.14 -14.41
N LYS A 148 7.96 -15.09 -13.70
CA LYS A 148 8.06 -15.14 -12.24
C LYS A 148 9.45 -15.69 -11.88
N ILE A 149 10.30 -14.83 -11.28
CA ILE A 149 11.68 -15.16 -10.93
C ILE A 149 11.73 -15.89 -9.59
N ILE A 150 11.00 -15.38 -8.61
CA ILE A 150 10.95 -15.95 -7.26
C ILE A 150 9.58 -15.63 -6.65
N ASP A 151 9.06 -16.52 -5.81
CA ASP A 151 7.90 -16.27 -4.98
C ASP A 151 7.99 -17.07 -3.67
N GLY A 152 7.37 -16.56 -2.62
CA GLY A 152 7.32 -17.21 -1.32
C GLY A 152 7.17 -16.23 -0.16
N LYS A 153 7.32 -16.75 1.04
CA LYS A 153 7.32 -15.91 2.23
C LYS A 153 8.53 -15.00 2.25
N LEU A 154 8.30 -13.71 2.52
CA LEU A 154 9.35 -12.71 2.49
C LEU A 154 10.55 -13.08 3.38
N HIS A 155 10.29 -13.54 4.62
CA HIS A 155 11.37 -13.89 5.54
C HIS A 155 12.19 -15.09 5.07
N GLU A 156 11.58 -16.10 4.43
CA GLU A 156 12.28 -17.26 3.87
C GLU A 156 13.19 -16.86 2.71
N ILE A 157 12.65 -16.01 1.83
CA ILE A 157 13.43 -15.47 0.70
C ILE A 157 14.59 -14.61 1.20
N LYS A 158 14.37 -13.70 2.16
CA LYS A 158 15.46 -12.90 2.76
C LYS A 158 16.55 -13.79 3.38
N GLN A 159 16.17 -14.87 4.03
CA GLN A 159 17.14 -15.83 4.59
C GLN A 159 17.95 -16.56 3.52
N GLN A 160 17.30 -16.96 2.43
CA GLN A 160 17.96 -17.68 1.33
C GLN A 160 19.03 -16.81 0.64
N PHE A 161 18.80 -15.50 0.53
CA PHE A 161 19.71 -14.55 -0.14
C PHE A 161 20.59 -13.75 0.82
N LYS A 162 20.59 -14.08 2.10
CA LYS A 162 21.40 -13.41 3.09
C LYS A 162 22.89 -13.72 2.86
N THR A 163 23.69 -12.71 2.59
CA THR A 163 25.13 -12.84 2.36
C THR A 163 25.93 -13.11 3.63
N ASN A 164 25.34 -12.89 4.82
CA ASN A 164 26.03 -12.87 6.11
C ASN A 164 27.15 -11.83 6.20
N GLU A 165 27.08 -10.80 5.38
CA GLU A 165 27.94 -9.64 5.44
C GLU A 165 27.32 -8.57 6.34
N PHE A 166 28.15 -7.95 7.18
CA PHE A 166 27.72 -6.91 8.10
C PHE A 166 28.64 -5.70 7.97
N GLU A 167 28.06 -4.53 7.81
CA GLU A 167 28.79 -3.26 7.92
C GLU A 167 28.82 -2.86 9.40
N VAL A 168 30.02 -2.73 9.98
CA VAL A 168 30.18 -2.37 11.39
C VAL A 168 30.86 -1.01 11.48
N GLY A 169 30.12 0.00 11.91
CA GLY A 169 30.65 1.32 12.25
C GLY A 169 31.30 1.28 13.65
N LEU A 170 32.60 1.55 13.72
CA LEU A 170 33.35 1.58 14.97
C LEU A 170 33.60 3.03 15.43
N ILE A 171 33.15 3.35 16.64
CA ILE A 171 33.49 4.60 17.33
C ILE A 171 34.57 4.27 18.38
N SER A 172 35.84 4.26 17.99
CA SER A 172 36.94 3.96 18.89
C SER A 172 38.18 4.77 18.55
N ASN A 173 38.93 5.19 19.60
CA ASN A 173 40.21 5.88 19.48
C ASN A 173 41.40 4.92 19.24
N SER A 174 41.20 3.58 19.29
CA SER A 174 42.24 2.56 19.10
C SER A 174 41.83 1.52 18.05
N LYS A 175 42.00 1.89 16.77
CA LYS A 175 41.58 1.07 15.63
C LYS A 175 42.33 -0.27 15.51
N GLU A 176 43.63 -0.31 15.84
CA GLU A 176 44.48 -1.47 15.56
C GLU A 176 44.16 -2.72 16.42
N ASN A 177 43.86 -2.56 17.70
CA ASN A 177 43.59 -3.71 18.58
C ASN A 177 42.24 -4.36 18.27
N LEU A 178 41.23 -3.55 17.97
CA LEU A 178 39.90 -4.04 17.66
C LEU A 178 39.82 -4.75 16.30
N PHE A 179 40.59 -4.25 15.31
CA PHE A 179 40.69 -4.87 13.99
C PHE A 179 41.31 -6.28 14.08
N ASN A 180 42.36 -6.45 14.88
CA ASN A 180 43.01 -7.74 15.07
C ASN A 180 42.12 -8.76 15.79
N ASP A 181 41.34 -8.34 16.79
CA ASP A 181 40.41 -9.21 17.51
C ASP A 181 39.25 -9.68 16.61
N ILE A 182 38.70 -8.79 15.80
CA ILE A 182 37.59 -9.12 14.87
C ILE A 182 38.10 -9.97 13.69
N SER A 183 39.25 -9.67 13.14
CA SER A 183 39.82 -10.41 11.99
C SER A 183 40.23 -11.86 12.32
N SER A 184 40.37 -12.18 13.61
CA SER A 184 40.56 -13.56 14.05
C SER A 184 39.30 -14.44 13.97
N GLN A 185 38.11 -13.83 13.95
CA GLN A 185 36.80 -14.51 13.99
C GLN A 185 35.99 -14.34 12.71
N PHE A 186 36.24 -13.30 11.95
CA PHE A 186 35.46 -12.96 10.74
C PHE A 186 36.39 -12.59 9.57
N THR A 187 35.94 -12.86 8.36
CA THR A 187 36.62 -12.36 7.15
C THR A 187 36.24 -10.88 6.94
N ILE A 188 37.23 -10.00 6.96
CA ILE A 188 37.02 -8.55 6.81
C ILE A 188 37.39 -8.18 5.36
N SER A 189 36.45 -7.56 4.62
CA SER A 189 36.70 -6.84 3.37
C SER A 189 36.80 -5.35 3.66
N THR A 190 37.85 -4.69 3.21
CA THR A 190 38.09 -3.26 3.34
C THR A 190 37.59 -2.52 2.11
#